data_56765ae602b2a871702f6ab9f68c7792
#
_entry.id   56765ae602b2a871702f6ab9f68c7792
#
_cell.length_a   1.000
_cell.length_b   1.000
_cell.length_c   1.000
_cell.angle_alpha   90.00
_cell.angle_beta   90.00
_cell.angle_gamma   90.00
#
_symmetry.space_group_name_H-M   'P 1'
#
loop_
_entity.id
_entity.type
_entity.pdbx_description
1 polymer ?
#
loop_
_entity_poly.entity_id
_entity_poly.type
_entity_poly.pdbx_seq_one_letter_code
_entity_poly.pdbx_strand_id
1 'polypeptide(L)'
;EWQKMADYSADRAAVSQPATVEYYYDPAQAYPEYGIDHNRAYWVSNITNRSTSPSRISLYSDGCGTPRTDADFDTGLGAYPVPWASTQRTLTRDADLPGGNTLSGSLENIHHLTVDVSDSCLPGAIDLDINSDGNATLEFSDGRSVDLVQGRNRMFLNPR
;
A
#
# COMPACT_ATOMS: atom_id res chain seq x y z
N GLU A 1 11.08 11.70 -29.89
CA GLU A 1 11.38 11.15 -28.53
C GLU A 1 10.20 11.32 -27.57
N TRP A 2 9.54 12.49 -27.53
CA TRP A 2 8.37 12.73 -26.67
C TRP A 2 7.22 11.77 -26.95
N GLN A 3 6.97 11.41 -28.21
CA GLN A 3 5.92 10.45 -28.54
C GLN A 3 6.21 9.06 -27.96
N LYS A 4 7.47 8.62 -28.01
CA LYS A 4 7.87 7.34 -27.41
C LYS A 4 7.69 7.31 -25.88
N MET A 5 7.92 8.45 -25.21
CA MET A 5 7.67 8.58 -23.77
C MET A 5 6.17 8.58 -23.48
N ALA A 6 5.37 9.27 -24.29
CA ALA A 6 3.92 9.28 -24.16
C ALA A 6 3.32 7.88 -24.39
N ASP A 7 3.78 7.18 -25.43
CA ASP A 7 3.35 5.81 -25.72
C ASP A 7 3.76 4.84 -24.60
N TYR A 8 4.97 5.00 -24.06
CA TYR A 8 5.46 4.21 -22.92
C TYR A 8 4.67 4.45 -21.65
N SER A 9 4.22 5.67 -21.39
CA SER A 9 3.43 6.01 -20.21
C SER A 9 1.93 5.69 -20.35
N ALA A 10 1.41 5.66 -21.58
CA ALA A 10 0.00 5.38 -21.85
C ALA A 10 -0.42 3.97 -21.43
N ASP A 11 0.49 2.99 -21.55
CA ASP A 11 0.26 1.60 -21.16
C ASP A 11 0.54 1.32 -19.67
N ARG A 12 0.92 2.35 -18.89
CA ARG A 12 1.29 2.22 -17.48
C ARG A 12 0.43 3.11 -16.63
N ALA A 13 -0.80 2.67 -16.41
CA ALA A 13 -1.66 3.29 -15.41
C ALA A 13 -1.02 3.18 -14.02
N ALA A 14 -1.03 4.28 -13.28
CA ALA A 14 -0.69 4.23 -11.87
C ALA A 14 -1.64 3.28 -11.16
N VAL A 15 -1.11 2.45 -10.27
CA VAL A 15 -1.94 1.56 -9.44
C VAL A 15 -2.73 2.45 -8.50
N SER A 16 -4.05 2.54 -8.71
CA SER A 16 -4.95 3.35 -7.87
C SER A 16 -5.24 2.69 -6.53
N GLN A 17 -5.18 1.36 -6.49
CA GLN A 17 -5.47 0.53 -5.33
C GLN A 17 -4.30 -0.44 -5.09
N PRO A 18 -3.17 0.04 -4.52
CA PRO A 18 -2.04 -0.84 -4.24
C PRO A 18 -2.40 -1.81 -3.11
N ALA A 19 -1.94 -3.07 -3.23
CA ALA A 19 -2.08 -4.05 -2.16
C ALA A 19 -1.30 -3.65 -0.90
N THR A 20 -0.20 -2.93 -1.07
CA THR A 20 0.64 -2.47 0.05
C THR A 20 0.64 -0.94 0.12
N VAL A 21 0.41 -0.41 1.31
CA VAL A 21 0.59 1.01 1.62
C VAL A 21 1.73 1.14 2.61
N GLU A 22 2.84 1.74 2.16
CA GLU A 22 3.92 2.19 3.02
C GLU A 22 3.91 3.71 3.06
N TYR A 23 3.71 4.27 4.24
CA TYR A 23 3.58 5.72 4.39
C TYR A 23 4.27 6.22 5.65
N TYR A 24 4.91 7.37 5.50
CA TYR A 24 5.53 8.11 6.58
C TYR A 24 4.79 9.44 6.75
N TYR A 25 4.18 9.65 7.89
CA TYR A 25 3.44 10.86 8.21
C TYR A 25 4.15 11.66 9.28
N ASP A 26 4.51 12.89 8.93
CA ASP A 26 5.11 13.86 9.84
C ASP A 26 4.12 15.04 10.04
N PRO A 27 3.50 15.17 11.22
CA PRO A 27 2.56 16.24 11.49
C PRO A 27 3.21 17.64 11.43
N ALA A 28 4.53 17.74 11.59
CA ALA A 28 5.25 19.01 11.47
C ALA A 28 5.30 19.52 10.02
N GLN A 29 4.99 18.68 9.04
CA GLN A 29 4.93 19.05 7.61
C GLN A 29 3.50 19.33 7.13
N ALA A 30 2.52 19.26 8.01
CA ALA A 30 1.14 19.63 7.70
C ALA A 30 0.96 21.15 7.85
N TYR A 31 0.29 21.77 6.88
CA TYR A 31 -0.05 23.20 6.85
C TYR A 31 -1.55 23.35 6.61
N PRO A 32 -2.38 23.03 7.60
CA PRO A 32 -3.83 23.03 7.46
C PRO A 32 -4.41 24.40 7.08
N GLU A 33 -3.73 25.49 7.45
CA GLU A 33 -4.09 26.85 7.08
C GLU A 33 -4.01 27.11 5.56
N TYR A 34 -3.26 26.29 4.84
CA TYR A 34 -3.17 26.30 3.37
C TYR A 34 -3.92 25.14 2.72
N GLY A 35 -4.67 24.35 3.51
CA GLY A 35 -5.35 23.15 3.02
C GLY A 35 -4.38 22.00 2.67
N ILE A 36 -3.15 22.06 3.16
CA ILE A 36 -2.13 21.02 2.95
C ILE A 36 -2.11 20.16 4.18
N ASP A 37 -2.78 19.02 4.09
CA ASP A 37 -2.75 17.98 5.11
C ASP A 37 -2.41 16.64 4.45
N HIS A 38 -1.33 16.03 4.90
CA HIS A 38 -0.79 14.79 4.35
C HIS A 38 -1.24 13.54 5.14
N ASN A 39 -2.39 13.62 5.82
CA ASN A 39 -2.93 12.58 6.69
C ASN A 39 -3.62 11.43 5.95
N ARG A 40 -3.27 11.19 4.67
CA ARG A 40 -3.85 10.14 3.84
C ARG A 40 -2.87 9.58 2.83
N ALA A 41 -2.99 8.28 2.55
CA ALA A 41 -2.26 7.59 1.50
C ALA A 41 -3.11 6.46 0.94
N TYR A 42 -3.51 6.52 -0.35
CA TYR A 42 -4.36 5.54 -1.02
C TYR A 42 -5.64 5.24 -0.22
N TRP A 43 -5.82 3.99 0.23
CA TRP A 43 -6.96 3.53 1.02
C TRP A 43 -6.83 3.74 2.54
N VAL A 44 -5.78 4.44 2.98
CA VAL A 44 -5.60 4.85 4.38
C VAL A 44 -5.81 6.36 4.49
N SER A 45 -6.58 6.81 5.49
CA SER A 45 -6.89 8.22 5.72
C SER A 45 -7.07 8.53 7.21
N ASN A 46 -7.32 9.82 7.53
CA ASN A 46 -7.52 10.29 8.90
C ASN A 46 -6.40 9.88 9.87
N ILE A 47 -5.16 9.87 9.36
CA ILE A 47 -3.99 9.47 10.13
C ILE A 47 -3.74 10.51 11.21
N THR A 48 -3.67 10.05 12.47
CA THR A 48 -3.26 10.87 13.61
C THR A 48 -2.21 10.15 14.44
N ASN A 49 -1.28 10.92 15.00
CA ASN A 49 -0.18 10.39 15.79
C ASN A 49 -0.49 10.41 17.29
N ARG A 50 0.11 9.49 18.05
CA ARG A 50 0.08 9.49 19.52
C ARG A 50 0.99 10.57 20.11
N SER A 51 2.03 10.95 19.39
CA SER A 51 2.97 12.00 19.78
C SER A 51 3.30 12.93 18.61
N THR A 52 4.04 13.98 18.86
CA THR A 52 4.51 14.92 17.83
C THR A 52 5.60 14.35 16.91
N SER A 53 6.12 13.16 17.20
CA SER A 53 7.07 12.47 16.34
C SER A 53 6.39 11.94 15.09
N PRO A 54 7.14 11.78 13.99
CA PRO A 54 6.62 11.12 12.81
C PRO A 54 6.10 9.72 13.07
N SER A 55 5.15 9.27 12.26
CA SER A 55 4.59 7.93 12.29
C SER A 55 4.92 7.16 11.03
N ARG A 56 4.87 5.84 11.13
CA ARG A 56 5.05 4.94 9.99
C ARG A 56 3.90 3.95 9.92
N ILE A 57 3.40 3.77 8.71
CA ILE A 57 2.35 2.82 8.36
C ILE A 57 2.92 1.87 7.31
N SER A 58 2.82 0.58 7.55
CA SER A 58 3.11 -0.46 6.57
C SER A 58 1.96 -1.45 6.64
N LEU A 59 1.01 -1.34 5.73
CA LEU A 59 -0.19 -2.17 5.68
C LEU A 59 -0.28 -2.90 4.34
N TYR A 60 -0.70 -4.15 4.38
CA TYR A 60 -0.92 -5.02 3.24
C TYR A 60 -2.34 -5.57 3.27
N SER A 61 -3.05 -5.43 2.16
CA SER A 61 -4.36 -6.05 1.91
C SER A 61 -4.22 -7.06 0.78
N ASP A 62 -4.69 -8.26 0.97
CA ASP A 62 -4.79 -9.27 -0.08
C ASP A 62 -6.17 -9.24 -0.80
N GLY A 63 -7.05 -8.33 -0.40
CA GLY A 63 -8.42 -8.25 -0.88
C GLY A 63 -8.55 -8.11 -2.40
N CYS A 64 -7.74 -7.25 -3.02
CA CYS A 64 -7.75 -7.05 -4.47
C CYS A 64 -7.03 -8.17 -5.25
N GLY A 65 -6.48 -9.16 -4.57
CA GLY A 65 -5.58 -10.14 -5.16
C GLY A 65 -4.22 -9.52 -5.50
N THR A 66 -3.27 -10.34 -5.84
CA THR A 66 -1.96 -9.88 -6.29
C THR A 66 -1.70 -10.34 -7.72
N PRO A 67 -1.39 -9.42 -8.64
CA PRO A 67 -0.91 -9.84 -9.94
C PRO A 67 0.43 -10.54 -9.75
N ARG A 68 0.52 -11.80 -10.13
CA ARG A 68 1.79 -12.49 -10.20
C ARG A 68 2.52 -12.02 -11.45
N THR A 69 3.69 -11.43 -11.27
CA THR A 69 4.54 -11.00 -12.36
C THR A 69 5.85 -11.74 -12.27
N ASP A 70 6.10 -12.62 -13.22
CA ASP A 70 7.41 -13.26 -13.39
C ASP A 70 8.28 -12.36 -14.26
N ALA A 71 9.54 -12.18 -13.84
CA ALA A 71 10.53 -11.39 -14.56
C ALA A 71 11.56 -12.32 -15.20
N ASP A 72 11.61 -12.33 -16.52
CA ASP A 72 12.67 -12.98 -17.29
C ASP A 72 13.73 -11.96 -17.68
N PHE A 73 14.99 -12.34 -17.55
CA PHE A 73 16.13 -11.51 -17.89
C PHE A 73 16.89 -12.16 -19.03
N ASP A 74 16.91 -11.49 -20.17
CA ASP A 74 17.75 -11.88 -21.31
C ASP A 74 18.95 -10.94 -21.42
N THR A 75 20.16 -11.49 -21.53
CA THR A 75 21.39 -10.73 -21.67
C THR A 75 21.97 -10.91 -23.06
N GLY A 76 22.02 -9.82 -23.83
CA GLY A 76 22.65 -9.77 -25.13
C GLY A 76 24.06 -9.16 -25.07
N LEU A 77 24.96 -9.69 -25.86
CA LEU A 77 26.29 -9.13 -26.08
C LEU A 77 26.40 -8.70 -27.51
N GLY A 78 26.79 -7.43 -27.75
CA GLY A 78 27.06 -6.91 -29.07
C GLY A 78 28.45 -7.27 -29.57
N ALA A 79 28.56 -7.45 -30.88
CA ALA A 79 29.82 -7.79 -31.57
C ALA A 79 30.76 -6.58 -31.67
N TYR A 80 32.06 -6.89 -31.82
CA TYR A 80 33.11 -5.91 -32.13
C TYR A 80 32.73 -5.03 -33.35
N PRO A 81 33.10 -3.73 -33.48
CA PRO A 81 34.26 -3.10 -32.81
C PRO A 81 33.97 -2.40 -31.48
N VAL A 82 32.71 -2.20 -31.10
CA VAL A 82 32.35 -1.58 -29.83
C VAL A 82 31.49 -2.57 -29.06
N PRO A 83 32.09 -3.39 -28.19
CA PRO A 83 31.34 -4.36 -27.41
C PRO A 83 30.34 -3.64 -26.46
N TRP A 84 29.12 -4.07 -26.49
CA TRP A 84 28.06 -3.61 -25.59
C TRP A 84 27.39 -4.81 -24.90
N ALA A 85 26.89 -4.58 -23.71
CA ALA A 85 26.03 -5.53 -23.01
C ALA A 85 24.65 -4.91 -22.83
N SER A 86 23.61 -5.65 -23.11
CA SER A 86 22.23 -5.27 -22.79
C SER A 86 21.61 -6.31 -21.90
N THR A 87 20.77 -5.85 -20.96
CA THR A 87 19.88 -6.70 -20.19
C THR A 87 18.46 -6.28 -20.53
N GLN A 88 17.71 -7.18 -21.13
CA GLN A 88 16.28 -7.00 -21.37
C GLN A 88 15.51 -7.70 -20.28
N ARG A 89 14.64 -6.98 -19.60
CA ARG A 89 13.71 -7.54 -18.65
C ARG A 89 12.35 -7.67 -19.31
N THR A 90 11.87 -8.91 -19.43
CA THR A 90 10.50 -9.19 -19.87
C THR A 90 9.66 -9.51 -18.66
N LEU A 91 8.56 -8.78 -18.49
CA LEU A 91 7.60 -9.02 -17.43
C LEU A 91 6.41 -9.77 -18.03
N THR A 92 6.19 -10.99 -17.56
CA THR A 92 4.99 -11.77 -17.92
C THR A 92 4.05 -11.72 -16.74
N ARG A 93 2.86 -11.15 -16.95
CA ARG A 93 1.80 -11.13 -15.95
C ARG A 93 1.01 -12.44 -16.06
N ASP A 94 1.12 -13.28 -15.03
CA ASP A 94 0.25 -14.44 -14.86
C ASP A 94 -1.17 -14.00 -14.42
N ALA A 95 -2.09 -14.95 -14.41
CA ALA A 95 -3.45 -14.72 -13.95
C ALA A 95 -3.43 -14.15 -12.52
N ASP A 96 -4.27 -13.14 -12.27
CA ASP A 96 -4.41 -12.54 -10.95
C ASP A 96 -4.79 -13.63 -9.92
N LEU A 97 -4.07 -13.67 -8.81
CA LEU A 97 -4.48 -14.52 -7.68
C LEU A 97 -5.81 -13.97 -7.13
N PRO A 98 -6.74 -14.85 -6.77
CA PRO A 98 -8.00 -14.40 -6.17
C PRO A 98 -7.72 -13.60 -4.91
N GLY A 99 -8.49 -12.55 -4.68
CA GLY A 99 -8.42 -11.76 -3.47
C GLY A 99 -8.78 -12.60 -2.23
N GLY A 100 -8.13 -12.29 -1.14
CA GLY A 100 -8.41 -12.84 0.19
C GLY A 100 -9.27 -11.89 1.03
N ASN A 101 -9.10 -11.99 2.33
CA ASN A 101 -9.79 -11.13 3.30
C ASN A 101 -8.85 -10.66 4.42
N THR A 102 -7.56 -10.67 4.19
CA THR A 102 -6.55 -10.35 5.20
C THR A 102 -6.11 -8.89 5.10
N LEU A 103 -6.08 -8.22 6.25
CA LEU A 103 -5.39 -6.95 6.46
C LEU A 103 -4.27 -7.16 7.47
N SER A 104 -3.04 -7.01 7.02
CA SER A 104 -1.87 -7.24 7.87
C SER A 104 -0.86 -6.11 7.80
N GLY A 105 0.02 -6.01 8.80
CA GLY A 105 1.10 -5.03 8.76
C GLY A 105 1.57 -4.52 10.11
N SER A 106 2.13 -3.30 10.09
CA SER A 106 2.64 -2.64 11.29
C SER A 106 2.31 -1.15 11.32
N LEU A 107 2.09 -0.66 12.54
CA LEU A 107 1.79 0.74 12.84
C LEU A 107 2.77 1.23 13.91
N GLU A 108 3.44 2.36 13.62
CA GLU A 108 4.36 3.02 14.55
C GLU A 108 3.88 4.44 14.84
N ASN A 109 3.77 4.81 16.11
CA ASN A 109 3.30 6.11 16.61
C ASN A 109 1.91 6.53 16.10
N ILE A 110 1.06 5.59 15.72
CA ILE A 110 -0.32 5.87 15.27
C ILE A 110 -1.26 5.90 16.48
N HIS A 111 -2.10 6.94 16.54
CA HIS A 111 -3.23 7.04 17.46
C HIS A 111 -4.52 6.55 16.81
N HIS A 112 -4.78 7.02 15.59
CA HIS A 112 -5.97 6.68 14.83
C HIS A 112 -5.68 6.68 13.34
N LEU A 113 -6.34 5.79 12.59
CA LEU A 113 -6.40 5.80 11.14
C LEU A 113 -7.69 5.15 10.65
N THR A 114 -8.09 5.50 9.43
CA THR A 114 -9.26 4.92 8.74
C THR A 114 -8.80 4.15 7.50
N VAL A 115 -9.32 2.94 7.33
CA VAL A 115 -9.14 2.08 6.16
C VAL A 115 -10.39 2.12 5.31
N ASP A 116 -10.26 2.47 4.04
CA ASP A 116 -11.36 2.34 3.07
C ASP A 116 -11.50 0.89 2.63
N VAL A 117 -12.65 0.27 2.94
CA VAL A 117 -12.91 -1.15 2.65
C VAL A 117 -13.13 -1.42 1.17
N SER A 118 -13.59 -0.42 0.41
CA SER A 118 -13.79 -0.55 -1.04
C SER A 118 -12.45 -0.51 -1.77
N ASP A 119 -11.64 0.50 -1.46
CA ASP A 119 -10.35 0.71 -2.11
C ASP A 119 -9.29 -0.31 -1.66
N SER A 120 -9.40 -0.86 -0.45
CA SER A 120 -8.59 -1.99 0.02
C SER A 120 -9.13 -3.36 -0.41
N CYS A 121 -10.25 -3.41 -1.12
CA CYS A 121 -10.95 -4.62 -1.58
C CYS A 121 -11.35 -5.58 -0.44
N LEU A 122 -11.71 -5.06 0.72
CA LEU A 122 -12.09 -5.83 1.92
C LEU A 122 -13.56 -5.58 2.34
N PRO A 123 -14.55 -5.69 1.44
CA PRO A 123 -15.94 -5.34 1.75
C PRO A 123 -16.64 -6.37 2.65
N GLY A 124 -16.04 -7.54 2.83
CA GLY A 124 -16.60 -8.65 3.60
C GLY A 124 -16.02 -8.76 5.02
N ALA A 125 -15.89 -10.00 5.48
CA ALA A 125 -15.14 -10.31 6.70
C ALA A 125 -13.67 -9.94 6.55
N ILE A 126 -13.02 -9.52 7.63
CA ILE A 126 -11.60 -9.17 7.62
C ILE A 126 -10.86 -10.01 8.67
N ASP A 127 -9.81 -10.70 8.22
CA ASP A 127 -8.84 -11.34 9.09
C ASP A 127 -7.70 -10.34 9.36
N LEU A 128 -7.69 -9.76 10.56
CA LEU A 128 -6.75 -8.71 10.95
C LEU A 128 -5.51 -9.31 11.62
N ASP A 129 -4.31 -8.93 11.17
CA ASP A 129 -3.04 -9.28 11.79
C ASP A 129 -2.08 -8.07 11.77
N ILE A 130 -2.25 -7.18 12.77
CA ILE A 130 -1.50 -5.93 12.85
C ILE A 130 -0.62 -5.89 14.09
N ASN A 131 0.65 -5.52 13.90
CA ASN A 131 1.56 -5.21 14.98
C ASN A 131 1.58 -3.69 15.24
N SER A 132 1.25 -3.26 16.45
CA SER A 132 1.27 -1.85 16.85
C SER A 132 2.31 -1.61 17.95
N ASP A 133 3.05 -0.50 17.85
CA ASP A 133 4.02 -0.11 18.89
C ASP A 133 3.35 0.51 20.14
N GLY A 134 2.04 0.67 20.13
CA GLY A 134 1.23 1.19 21.24
C GLY A 134 -0.25 1.13 20.93
N ASN A 135 -1.08 1.69 21.81
CA ASN A 135 -2.52 1.73 21.60
C ASN A 135 -2.88 2.60 20.40
N ALA A 136 -3.76 2.08 19.55
CA ALA A 136 -4.28 2.78 18.37
C ALA A 136 -5.72 2.35 18.10
N THR A 137 -6.50 3.20 17.45
CA THR A 137 -7.83 2.87 16.95
C THR A 137 -7.79 2.78 15.42
N LEU A 138 -8.24 1.65 14.90
CA LEU A 138 -8.40 1.39 13.48
C LEU A 138 -9.88 1.45 13.15
N GLU A 139 -10.28 2.41 12.32
CA GLU A 139 -11.64 2.50 11.80
C GLU A 139 -11.70 2.02 10.35
N PHE A 140 -12.86 1.53 9.95
CA PHE A 140 -13.15 1.15 8.56
C PHE A 140 -14.25 2.03 8.00
N SER A 141 -14.21 2.32 6.71
CA SER A 141 -15.19 3.20 6.06
C SER A 141 -16.64 2.67 6.12
N ASP A 142 -16.85 1.40 6.45
CA ASP A 142 -18.16 0.80 6.68
C ASP A 142 -18.67 0.93 8.13
N GLY A 143 -17.91 1.63 8.98
CA GLY A 143 -18.23 1.93 10.37
C GLY A 143 -17.84 0.83 11.39
N ARG A 144 -17.10 -0.19 10.97
CA ARG A 144 -16.40 -1.08 11.94
C ARG A 144 -15.26 -0.32 12.59
N SER A 145 -14.93 -0.68 13.83
CA SER A 145 -13.82 -0.10 14.57
C SER A 145 -13.16 -1.14 15.46
N VAL A 146 -11.85 -1.02 15.64
CA VAL A 146 -11.04 -1.92 16.45
C VAL A 146 -10.03 -1.12 17.24
N ASP A 147 -9.95 -1.38 18.53
CA ASP A 147 -8.88 -0.87 19.38
C ASP A 147 -7.71 -1.87 19.38
N LEU A 148 -6.56 -1.38 18.97
CA LEU A 148 -5.31 -2.12 18.95
C LEU A 148 -4.54 -1.83 20.26
N VAL A 149 -3.90 -2.85 20.80
CA VAL A 149 -2.96 -2.71 21.92
C VAL A 149 -1.53 -2.87 21.43
N GLN A 150 -0.57 -2.46 22.26
CA GLN A 150 0.85 -2.68 21.95
C GLN A 150 1.15 -4.16 21.70
N GLY A 151 1.84 -4.44 20.60
CA GLY A 151 2.18 -5.79 20.15
C GLY A 151 1.30 -6.26 18.99
N ARG A 152 1.26 -7.57 18.81
CA ARG A 152 0.54 -8.18 17.69
C ARG A 152 -0.94 -8.39 18.03
N ASN A 153 -1.80 -7.82 17.21
CA ASN A 153 -3.25 -7.91 17.30
C ASN A 153 -3.78 -8.82 16.20
N ARG A 154 -4.43 -9.92 16.58
CA ARG A 154 -5.08 -10.84 15.64
C ARG A 154 -6.54 -10.97 16.00
N MET A 155 -7.40 -10.71 15.04
CA MET A 155 -8.84 -10.82 15.22
C MET A 155 -9.58 -10.96 13.90
N PHE A 156 -10.77 -11.53 13.99
CA PHE A 156 -11.66 -11.67 12.85
C PHE A 156 -12.83 -10.70 13.00
N LEU A 157 -13.02 -9.85 11.99
CA LEU A 157 -14.11 -8.89 11.94
C LEU A 157 -15.19 -9.41 11.01
N ASN A 158 -16.39 -9.60 11.55
CA ASN A 158 -17.55 -9.99 10.76
C ASN A 158 -17.95 -8.86 9.79
N PRO A 159 -18.56 -9.20 8.64
CA PRO A 159 -19.20 -8.20 7.79
C PRO A 159 -20.27 -7.44 8.57
N ARG A 160 -20.48 -6.19 8.20
CA ARG A 160 -21.56 -5.37 8.77
C ARG A 160 -22.82 -5.46 7.94
#